data_ff45f15bf76b2f7938a1cf1a696939a4
#
_entry.id   ff45f15bf76b2f7938a1cf1a696939a4
#
_cell.length_a   1.000
_cell.length_b   1.000
_cell.length_c   1.000
_cell.angle_alpha   90.00
_cell.angle_beta   90.00
_cell.angle_gamma   90.00
#
_symmetry.space_group_name_H-M   'P 1'
#
loop_
_entity.id
_entity.type
_entity.pdbx_description
1 polymer ?
#
loop_
_entity_poly.entity_id
_entity_poly.type
_entity_poly.pdbx_seq_one_letter_code
_entity_poly.pdbx_strand_id
1 'polypeptide(L)'
;VLKIAPAFLLAGTMMLEAQQKDSIKQKEIEQVVLIGYGKQKKSDLTGSIVSVTSKDFNAGSTSPEQLIQGKTPGVQITTNGGSPGAGSTIRLRGGSSFINNDPLIVIDGVPIEVTGVGGASNLLASINPNDIESFDILKDASSSAIYGNRAANGVLLITTKKGVAGRLKINFTTNASVSTKMGNVDVMNADEFRSFVNQYGDATNKSLLGNSNTNWQDLIYQEAWGTDNNLALSGGVKWLPYRLSIGYNEQNGILKTNEFKRTSVGLNLNPKFFDNHLTINAGFKGSFMDTRFANEGAIGASQQFDPTQSPYSNSSAFGGYWEWTQASGAPNTNATRNPLGILYGTRNISSVWRFLPSLQLDYKFHFLPDLRWNVNLAYDYAKGEGVSRTSADYANGYFNQGSYNEYKNENKSKLLETYLNYVKKVGILNMDLMAGYSYQTTTTDTPAATTYNGTGQNTTS
;
A
#
# COMPACT_ATOMS: atom_id res chain seq x y z
N VAL A 1 31.32 22.85 -19.01
CA VAL A 1 31.02 23.42 -20.33
C VAL A 1 30.44 22.34 -21.21
N LEU A 2 29.13 22.17 -21.25
CA LEU A 2 28.48 21.77 -22.52
C LEU A 2 27.01 22.18 -22.48
N LYS A 3 26.64 22.99 -23.43
CA LYS A 3 25.31 23.54 -23.70
C LYS A 3 24.42 22.43 -24.21
N ILE A 4 23.34 22.01 -23.50
CA ILE A 4 22.17 21.35 -24.05
C ILE A 4 20.92 21.87 -23.30
N ALA A 5 20.39 22.92 -23.79
CA ALA A 5 19.00 23.34 -23.86
C ALA A 5 18.97 24.42 -24.94
N PRO A 6 17.97 24.50 -25.83
CA PRO A 6 16.54 24.28 -25.66
C PRO A 6 15.91 23.53 -26.85
N ALA A 7 15.25 22.44 -26.66
CA ALA A 7 14.44 21.80 -27.70
C ALA A 7 13.01 21.42 -27.23
N PHE A 8 12.56 21.87 -26.06
CA PHE A 8 11.23 21.53 -25.52
C PHE A 8 10.22 22.70 -25.49
N LEU A 9 10.52 23.82 -26.13
CA LEU A 9 9.66 25.03 -26.09
C LEU A 9 8.94 25.35 -27.41
N LEU A 10 8.85 24.43 -28.36
CA LEU A 10 8.20 24.70 -29.66
C LEU A 10 7.09 23.73 -30.04
N ALA A 11 6.53 22.93 -29.13
CA ALA A 11 5.39 22.06 -29.41
C ALA A 11 4.07 22.52 -28.74
N GLY A 12 4.00 23.73 -28.22
CA GLY A 12 2.89 24.22 -27.41
C GLY A 12 1.89 25.18 -28.07
N THR A 13 1.95 25.41 -29.40
CA THR A 13 1.09 26.44 -30.01
C THR A 13 0.34 26.01 -31.26
N MET A 14 -0.19 24.79 -31.31
CA MET A 14 -1.18 24.42 -32.34
C MET A 14 -2.20 23.44 -31.77
N MET A 15 -3.15 23.88 -30.98
CA MET A 15 -4.46 23.26 -30.75
C MET A 15 -5.39 24.25 -30.02
N LEU A 16 -5.66 25.38 -30.66
CA LEU A 16 -6.79 26.22 -30.27
C LEU A 16 -7.66 26.37 -31.54
N GLU A 17 -8.59 25.42 -31.73
CA GLU A 17 -9.82 25.62 -32.47
C GLU A 17 -10.59 24.31 -32.52
N ALA A 18 -11.73 24.29 -31.89
CA ALA A 18 -12.94 23.49 -32.09
C ALA A 18 -13.58 23.04 -30.79
N GLN A 19 -13.99 23.97 -29.95
CA GLN A 19 -15.10 23.72 -29.02
C GLN A 19 -16.42 24.02 -29.70
N GLN A 20 -16.94 23.07 -30.46
CA GLN A 20 -18.33 23.03 -30.83
C GLN A 20 -19.09 22.45 -29.63
N LYS A 21 -19.90 23.27 -28.99
CA LYS A 21 -20.82 22.92 -27.91
C LYS A 21 -21.93 22.02 -28.44
N ASP A 22 -21.68 20.71 -28.48
CA ASP A 22 -22.76 19.74 -28.54
C ASP A 22 -23.20 19.47 -27.09
N SER A 23 -24.32 20.08 -26.69
CA SER A 23 -25.04 19.76 -25.49
C SER A 23 -25.74 18.40 -25.65
N ILE A 24 -24.96 17.32 -25.68
CA ILE A 24 -25.49 15.99 -25.45
C ILE A 24 -25.89 15.97 -23.98
N LYS A 25 -27.21 15.92 -23.70
CA LYS A 25 -27.74 15.55 -22.39
C LYS A 25 -27.01 14.28 -21.98
N GLN A 26 -25.99 14.38 -21.13
CA GLN A 26 -25.38 13.24 -20.48
C GLN A 26 -26.51 12.55 -19.73
N LYS A 27 -26.99 11.44 -20.26
CA LYS A 27 -27.82 10.52 -19.52
C LYS A 27 -26.99 10.13 -18.31
N GLU A 28 -27.40 10.59 -17.15
CA GLU A 28 -26.75 10.22 -15.88
C GLU A 28 -26.69 8.70 -15.88
N ILE A 29 -25.48 8.16 -16.01
CA ILE A 29 -25.29 6.71 -15.96
C ILE A 29 -25.59 6.36 -14.52
N GLU A 30 -26.73 5.72 -14.28
CA GLU A 30 -27.12 5.23 -12.95
C GLU A 30 -25.93 4.48 -12.35
N GLN A 31 -25.36 5.02 -11.31
CA GLN A 31 -24.24 4.37 -10.61
C GLN A 31 -24.74 3.10 -9.97
N VAL A 32 -24.21 1.99 -10.41
CA VAL A 32 -24.52 0.65 -9.89
C VAL A 32 -23.36 0.24 -8.99
N VAL A 33 -23.67 -0.01 -7.72
CA VAL A 33 -22.69 -0.48 -6.74
C VAL A 33 -22.74 -2.00 -6.67
N LEU A 34 -21.58 -2.64 -6.70
CA LEU A 34 -21.48 -4.09 -6.51
C LEU A 34 -21.48 -4.35 -5.00
N ILE A 35 -22.58 -4.86 -4.46
CA ILE A 35 -22.74 -5.14 -3.03
C ILE A 35 -22.91 -6.63 -2.85
N GLY A 36 -21.94 -7.29 -2.21
CA GLY A 36 -22.00 -8.71 -1.85
C GLY A 36 -22.61 -9.59 -2.95
N TYR A 37 -23.84 -9.96 -2.79
CA TYR A 37 -24.54 -10.87 -3.69
C TYR A 37 -25.26 -10.18 -4.88
N GLY A 38 -24.85 -8.99 -5.34
CA GLY A 38 -25.52 -8.40 -6.50
C GLY A 38 -25.08 -6.99 -6.85
N LYS A 39 -25.66 -6.52 -7.98
CA LYS A 39 -25.56 -5.13 -8.42
C LYS A 39 -26.84 -4.41 -8.00
N GLN A 40 -26.72 -3.44 -7.13
CA GLN A 40 -27.84 -2.56 -6.77
C GLN A 40 -27.59 -1.14 -7.27
N LYS A 41 -28.67 -0.47 -7.66
CA LYS A 41 -28.58 0.96 -7.96
C LYS A 41 -28.32 1.72 -6.68
N LYS A 42 -27.44 2.70 -6.74
CA LYS A 42 -27.14 3.54 -5.57
C LYS A 42 -28.41 4.21 -4.99
N SER A 43 -29.38 4.53 -5.85
CA SER A 43 -30.68 5.08 -5.46
C SER A 43 -31.54 4.12 -4.61
N ASP A 44 -31.33 2.82 -4.73
CA ASP A 44 -32.17 1.81 -4.09
C ASP A 44 -31.58 1.34 -2.76
N LEU A 45 -30.39 1.85 -2.42
CA LEU A 45 -29.71 1.54 -1.17
C LEU A 45 -30.18 2.45 -0.06
N THR A 46 -30.79 1.89 0.98
CA THR A 46 -31.30 2.62 2.15
C THR A 46 -30.22 3.08 3.12
N GLY A 47 -28.98 2.63 2.93
CA GLY A 47 -27.84 2.96 3.79
C GLY A 47 -27.01 4.15 3.28
N SER A 48 -26.25 4.79 4.18
CA SER A 48 -25.30 5.87 3.82
C SER A 48 -24.10 5.31 3.07
N ILE A 49 -24.17 5.32 1.74
CA ILE A 49 -23.07 4.95 0.85
C ILE A 49 -22.43 6.20 0.29
N VAL A 50 -21.12 6.30 0.42
CA VAL A 50 -20.32 7.36 -0.20
C VAL A 50 -19.45 6.74 -1.27
N SER A 51 -19.60 7.23 -2.50
CA SER A 51 -18.79 6.82 -3.64
C SER A 51 -17.79 7.93 -3.99
N VAL A 52 -16.55 7.54 -4.20
CA VAL A 52 -15.47 8.38 -4.72
C VAL A 52 -14.98 7.75 -6.02
N THR A 53 -15.06 8.49 -7.10
CA THR A 53 -14.71 7.99 -8.45
C THR A 53 -13.34 8.50 -8.86
N SER A 54 -12.79 7.92 -9.94
CA SER A 54 -11.48 8.31 -10.48
C SER A 54 -11.36 9.81 -10.84
N LYS A 55 -12.47 10.51 -10.98
CA LYS A 55 -12.50 11.97 -11.22
C LYS A 55 -12.17 12.79 -9.94
N ASP A 56 -12.42 12.19 -8.78
CA ASP A 56 -12.29 12.86 -7.48
C ASP A 56 -11.00 12.46 -6.76
N PHE A 57 -10.22 11.56 -7.33
CA PHE A 57 -9.00 11.03 -6.72
C PHE A 57 -7.92 12.08 -6.52
N ASN A 58 -7.15 11.91 -5.45
CA ASN A 58 -5.95 12.72 -5.24
C ASN A 58 -4.89 12.37 -6.30
N ALA A 59 -4.43 13.36 -7.03
CA ALA A 59 -3.38 13.18 -8.03
C ALA A 59 -2.05 12.81 -7.38
N GLY A 60 -1.24 12.00 -8.08
CA GLY A 60 0.10 11.62 -7.63
C GLY A 60 0.12 10.59 -6.50
N SER A 61 -1.04 10.01 -6.11
CA SER A 61 -1.10 8.97 -5.10
C SER A 61 -0.44 7.68 -5.58
N THR A 62 0.39 7.09 -4.74
CA THR A 62 1.14 5.85 -5.03
C THR A 62 0.55 4.63 -4.34
N SER A 63 -0.38 4.83 -3.39
CA SER A 63 -1.15 3.78 -2.74
C SER A 63 -2.65 4.00 -2.90
N PRO A 64 -3.47 2.93 -2.91
CA PRO A 64 -4.92 3.02 -3.11
C PRO A 64 -5.64 3.91 -2.12
N GLU A 65 -5.30 3.83 -0.85
CA GLU A 65 -5.93 4.59 0.24
C GLU A 65 -5.68 6.09 0.12
N GLN A 66 -4.52 6.51 -0.39
CA GLN A 66 -4.20 7.92 -0.59
C GLN A 66 -5.11 8.59 -1.63
N LEU A 67 -5.62 7.82 -2.60
CA LEU A 67 -6.55 8.32 -3.63
C LEU A 67 -7.79 9.00 -3.01
N ILE A 68 -8.26 8.48 -1.87
CA ILE A 68 -9.51 8.93 -1.22
C ILE A 68 -9.28 9.66 0.11
N GLN A 69 -8.02 9.89 0.49
CA GLN A 69 -7.68 10.60 1.73
C GLN A 69 -8.26 12.03 1.72
N GLY A 70 -9.04 12.35 2.76
CA GLY A 70 -9.69 13.66 2.89
C GLY A 70 -10.90 13.88 1.97
N LYS A 71 -11.31 12.90 1.15
CA LYS A 71 -12.44 13.05 0.20
C LYS A 71 -13.79 12.68 0.80
N THR A 72 -13.81 11.97 1.91
CA THR A 72 -15.04 11.36 2.41
C THR A 72 -15.25 11.67 3.89
N PRO A 73 -16.37 12.35 4.27
CA PRO A 73 -16.70 12.58 5.66
C PRO A 73 -16.83 11.26 6.44
N GLY A 74 -16.27 11.21 7.66
CA GLY A 74 -16.33 10.02 8.54
C GLY A 74 -15.41 8.87 8.09
N VAL A 75 -14.48 9.12 7.16
CA VAL A 75 -13.37 8.21 6.81
C VAL A 75 -12.08 8.90 7.20
N GLN A 76 -11.40 8.30 8.15
CA GLN A 76 -10.07 8.74 8.57
C GLN A 76 -9.03 7.82 7.96
N ILE A 77 -8.08 8.40 7.23
CA ILE A 77 -6.95 7.68 6.65
C ILE A 77 -5.68 8.33 7.20
N THR A 78 -4.95 7.57 7.97
CA THR A 78 -3.69 8.01 8.58
C THR A 78 -2.55 7.19 8.00
N THR A 79 -1.58 7.85 7.40
CA THR A 79 -0.39 7.20 6.85
C THR A 79 0.49 6.66 7.98
N ASN A 80 0.97 5.44 7.85
CA ASN A 80 1.83 4.79 8.83
C ASN A 80 3.29 5.20 8.60
N GLY A 81 3.70 6.35 9.18
CA GLY A 81 5.02 6.93 8.95
C GLY A 81 5.17 7.51 7.54
N GLY A 82 6.41 7.78 7.13
CA GLY A 82 6.76 8.30 5.80
C GLY A 82 7.46 7.27 4.92
N SER A 83 7.47 5.99 5.32
CA SER A 83 8.17 4.93 4.58
C SER A 83 7.39 4.56 3.32
N PRO A 84 8.04 4.41 2.16
CA PRO A 84 7.42 3.92 0.96
C PRO A 84 6.77 2.55 1.19
N GLY A 85 5.55 2.36 0.67
CA GLY A 85 4.82 1.10 0.83
C GLY A 85 4.28 0.80 2.23
N ALA A 86 4.47 1.70 3.22
CA ALA A 86 4.01 1.51 4.60
C ALA A 86 2.48 1.42 4.73
N GLY A 87 1.75 1.94 3.72
CA GLY A 87 0.29 1.96 3.72
C GLY A 87 -0.30 2.96 4.70
N SER A 88 -1.57 2.81 4.93
CA SER A 88 -2.34 3.70 5.80
C SER A 88 -3.33 2.90 6.65
N THR A 89 -3.56 3.38 7.85
CA THR A 89 -4.65 2.89 8.68
C THR A 89 -5.95 3.56 8.26
N ILE A 90 -6.96 2.76 7.94
CA ILE A 90 -8.28 3.23 7.53
C ILE A 90 -9.26 3.03 8.68
N ARG A 91 -9.99 4.07 9.07
CA ARG A 91 -11.04 4.01 10.11
C ARG A 91 -12.33 4.58 9.55
N LEU A 92 -13.42 3.83 9.70
CA LEU A 92 -14.77 4.27 9.34
C LEU A 92 -15.53 4.57 10.63
N ARG A 93 -16.04 5.82 10.80
CA ARG A 93 -16.78 6.27 11.98
C ARG A 93 -16.04 6.15 13.33
N GLY A 94 -14.70 6.16 13.32
CA GLY A 94 -13.89 6.00 14.53
C GLY A 94 -13.65 4.54 14.92
N GLY A 95 -13.17 4.32 16.12
CA GLY A 95 -12.93 2.97 16.66
C GLY A 95 -14.11 2.50 17.49
N SER A 96 -14.67 1.34 17.19
CA SER A 96 -15.76 0.72 17.92
C SER A 96 -15.33 -0.52 18.73
N SER A 97 -14.09 -0.99 18.52
CA SER A 97 -13.54 -2.20 19.11
C SER A 97 -12.16 -1.97 19.71
N PHE A 98 -11.84 -2.69 20.78
CA PHE A 98 -10.51 -2.69 21.39
C PHE A 98 -9.51 -3.61 20.64
N ILE A 99 -10.01 -4.51 19.78
CA ILE A 99 -9.16 -5.55 19.14
C ILE A 99 -8.84 -5.17 17.69
N ASN A 100 -9.84 -4.88 16.89
CA ASN A 100 -9.68 -4.53 15.47
C ASN A 100 -10.75 -3.51 15.05
N ASN A 101 -10.32 -2.43 14.40
CA ASN A 101 -11.18 -1.38 13.88
C ASN A 101 -11.01 -1.19 12.37
N ASP A 102 -10.32 -2.10 11.69
CA ASP A 102 -10.13 -2.01 10.25
C ASP A 102 -11.42 -2.41 9.51
N PRO A 103 -11.82 -1.68 8.46
CA PRO A 103 -12.95 -2.06 7.64
C PRO A 103 -12.64 -3.32 6.82
N LEU A 104 -13.68 -4.06 6.47
CA LEU A 104 -13.55 -5.11 5.47
C LEU A 104 -13.23 -4.49 4.11
N ILE A 105 -12.22 -4.99 3.43
CA ILE A 105 -11.87 -4.56 2.07
C ILE A 105 -12.35 -5.61 1.09
N VAL A 106 -13.07 -5.15 0.05
CA VAL A 106 -13.60 -5.99 -1.01
C VAL A 106 -13.13 -5.44 -2.36
N ILE A 107 -12.46 -6.25 -3.17
CA ILE A 107 -11.98 -5.86 -4.49
C ILE A 107 -12.76 -6.63 -5.56
N ASP A 108 -13.48 -5.90 -6.41
CA ASP A 108 -14.34 -6.47 -7.47
C ASP A 108 -15.27 -7.61 -6.97
N GLY A 109 -15.80 -7.45 -5.74
CA GLY A 109 -16.68 -8.43 -5.10
C GLY A 109 -15.94 -9.55 -4.34
N VAL A 110 -14.62 -9.53 -4.26
CA VAL A 110 -13.83 -10.51 -3.51
C VAL A 110 -13.41 -9.90 -2.17
N PRO A 111 -13.90 -10.38 -1.02
CA PRO A 111 -13.39 -9.99 0.29
C PRO A 111 -11.95 -10.46 0.45
N ILE A 112 -11.06 -9.53 0.79
CA ILE A 112 -9.65 -9.80 0.96
C ILE A 112 -9.21 -9.69 2.41
N GLU A 113 -8.25 -10.52 2.79
CA GLU A 113 -7.53 -10.35 4.05
C GLU A 113 -6.46 -9.28 3.88
N VAL A 114 -6.47 -8.31 4.78
CA VAL A 114 -5.44 -7.26 4.82
C VAL A 114 -4.39 -7.52 5.89
N THR A 115 -4.59 -8.52 6.75
CA THR A 115 -3.58 -8.99 7.70
C THR A 115 -2.37 -9.50 6.93
N GLY A 116 -1.23 -8.88 7.22
CA GLY A 116 -0.05 -8.98 6.38
C GLY A 116 0.53 -10.38 6.25
N VAL A 117 1.13 -10.63 5.12
CA VAL A 117 2.21 -11.61 5.00
C VAL A 117 3.51 -10.95 5.48
N GLY A 118 4.43 -11.74 5.99
CA GLY A 118 5.74 -11.24 6.45
C GLY A 118 6.42 -10.40 5.36
N GLY A 119 6.89 -9.23 5.74
CA GLY A 119 7.54 -8.32 4.80
C GLY A 119 6.61 -7.39 4.01
N ALA A 120 5.30 -7.47 4.19
CA ALA A 120 4.36 -6.48 3.67
C ALA A 120 3.83 -5.62 4.82
N SER A 121 4.09 -4.34 4.81
CA SER A 121 3.50 -3.40 5.77
C SER A 121 1.99 -3.25 5.55
N ASN A 122 1.54 -3.37 4.29
CA ASN A 122 0.14 -3.29 3.90
C ASN A 122 -0.10 -4.05 2.60
N LEU A 123 -1.05 -4.99 2.61
CA LEU A 123 -1.43 -5.73 1.40
C LEU A 123 -2.20 -4.90 0.37
N LEU A 124 -2.80 -3.75 0.75
CA LEU A 124 -3.37 -2.81 -0.23
C LEU A 124 -2.31 -2.22 -1.16
N ALA A 125 -1.06 -2.09 -0.69
CA ALA A 125 0.04 -1.66 -1.54
C ALA A 125 0.28 -2.58 -2.75
N SER A 126 -0.25 -3.82 -2.74
CA SER A 126 -0.20 -4.73 -3.89
C SER A 126 -1.10 -4.30 -5.05
N ILE A 127 -2.09 -3.44 -4.81
CA ILE A 127 -3.04 -2.98 -5.83
C ILE A 127 -2.48 -1.74 -6.51
N ASN A 128 -2.51 -1.74 -7.84
CA ASN A 128 -2.11 -0.57 -8.62
C ASN A 128 -3.20 0.52 -8.55
N PRO A 129 -2.92 1.71 -7.99
CA PRO A 129 -3.89 2.80 -7.92
C PRO A 129 -4.44 3.21 -9.29
N ASN A 130 -3.64 3.11 -10.36
CA ASN A 130 -4.03 3.45 -11.71
C ASN A 130 -5.12 2.53 -12.29
N ASP A 131 -5.31 1.33 -11.71
CA ASP A 131 -6.34 0.39 -12.12
C ASP A 131 -7.67 0.58 -11.38
N ILE A 132 -7.74 1.46 -10.40
CA ILE A 132 -8.96 1.69 -9.61
C ILE A 132 -9.89 2.65 -10.35
N GLU A 133 -11.18 2.29 -10.42
CA GLU A 133 -12.27 3.10 -10.99
C GLU A 133 -13.01 3.88 -9.91
N SER A 134 -13.38 3.20 -8.80
CA SER A 134 -14.11 3.81 -7.70
C SER A 134 -13.85 3.13 -6.36
N PHE A 135 -14.12 3.89 -5.31
CA PHE A 135 -14.31 3.39 -3.95
C PHE A 135 -15.74 3.66 -3.53
N ASP A 136 -16.40 2.62 -3.04
CA ASP A 136 -17.72 2.73 -2.42
C ASP A 136 -17.61 2.32 -0.95
N ILE A 137 -18.03 3.21 -0.06
CA ILE A 137 -17.83 3.05 1.37
C ILE A 137 -19.17 2.82 2.05
N LEU A 138 -19.34 1.60 2.58
CA LEU A 138 -20.51 1.18 3.32
C LEU A 138 -20.27 1.41 4.81
N LYS A 139 -20.92 2.44 5.35
CA LYS A 139 -20.71 2.84 6.75
C LYS A 139 -21.77 2.25 7.69
N ASP A 140 -22.96 1.97 7.18
CA ASP A 140 -24.10 1.52 7.98
C ASP A 140 -24.20 0.00 8.06
N ALA A 141 -24.65 -0.48 9.21
CA ALA A 141 -24.84 -1.92 9.43
C ALA A 141 -25.82 -2.55 8.41
N SER A 142 -26.84 -1.84 7.98
CA SER A 142 -27.80 -2.31 6.97
C SER A 142 -27.15 -2.55 5.61
N SER A 143 -26.25 -1.67 5.18
CA SER A 143 -25.55 -1.80 3.90
C SER A 143 -24.40 -2.81 3.95
N SER A 144 -23.84 -3.04 5.14
CA SER A 144 -22.73 -3.98 5.36
C SER A 144 -23.18 -5.39 5.78
N ALA A 145 -24.44 -5.57 6.16
CA ALA A 145 -25.00 -6.83 6.68
C ALA A 145 -24.78 -8.05 5.75
N ILE A 146 -24.73 -7.82 4.44
CA ILE A 146 -24.45 -8.84 3.43
C ILE A 146 -23.10 -9.55 3.66
N TYR A 147 -22.13 -8.85 4.25
CA TYR A 147 -20.80 -9.40 4.53
C TYR A 147 -20.66 -10.01 5.93
N GLY A 148 -21.78 -10.04 6.69
CA GLY A 148 -21.83 -10.62 8.04
C GLY A 148 -21.00 -9.86 9.07
N ASN A 149 -20.53 -10.54 10.11
CA ASN A 149 -19.80 -9.96 11.23
C ASN A 149 -18.46 -9.32 10.83
N ARG A 150 -17.84 -9.75 9.73
CA ARG A 150 -16.59 -9.15 9.21
C ARG A 150 -16.75 -7.70 8.81
N ALA A 151 -17.98 -7.29 8.52
CA ALA A 151 -18.30 -5.92 8.13
C ALA A 151 -18.72 -5.01 9.30
N ALA A 152 -18.51 -5.46 10.55
CA ALA A 152 -18.89 -4.70 11.76
C ALA A 152 -18.28 -3.29 11.81
N ASN A 153 -17.07 -3.12 11.26
CA ASN A 153 -16.37 -1.84 11.17
C ASN A 153 -16.61 -1.10 9.83
N GLY A 154 -17.63 -1.54 9.06
CA GLY A 154 -17.91 -1.04 7.72
C GLY A 154 -17.15 -1.78 6.62
N VAL A 155 -17.43 -1.42 5.37
CA VAL A 155 -16.85 -2.06 4.18
C VAL A 155 -16.31 -1.00 3.23
N LEU A 156 -15.11 -1.24 2.71
CA LEU A 156 -14.51 -0.48 1.62
C LEU A 156 -14.53 -1.34 0.36
N LEU A 157 -15.42 -0.99 -0.58
CA LEU A 157 -15.51 -1.64 -1.88
C LEU A 157 -14.58 -0.93 -2.85
N ILE A 158 -13.70 -1.67 -3.49
CA ILE A 158 -12.78 -1.18 -4.52
C ILE A 158 -13.20 -1.80 -5.85
N THR A 159 -13.64 -0.96 -6.78
CA THR A 159 -13.95 -1.39 -8.14
C THR A 159 -12.80 -1.04 -9.07
N THR A 160 -12.33 -2.02 -9.84
CA THR A 160 -11.26 -1.79 -10.81
C THR A 160 -11.80 -1.49 -12.21
N LYS A 161 -11.02 -0.75 -13.00
CA LYS A 161 -11.34 -0.39 -14.40
C LYS A 161 -11.52 -1.63 -15.25
N LYS A 162 -12.59 -1.66 -16.03
CA LYS A 162 -12.94 -2.78 -16.93
C LYS A 162 -12.67 -2.43 -18.38
N GLY A 163 -12.62 -3.45 -19.23
CA GLY A 163 -12.60 -3.29 -20.68
C GLY A 163 -13.92 -2.72 -21.20
N VAL A 164 -13.83 -1.91 -22.23
CA VAL A 164 -14.99 -1.38 -22.96
C VAL A 164 -14.85 -1.78 -24.42
N ALA A 165 -15.92 -2.35 -24.99
CA ALA A 165 -15.91 -2.73 -26.42
C ALA A 165 -15.63 -1.50 -27.30
N GLY A 166 -14.83 -1.68 -28.34
CA GLY A 166 -14.45 -0.63 -29.26
C GLY A 166 -13.01 -0.76 -29.74
N ARG A 167 -12.51 0.29 -30.38
CA ARG A 167 -11.14 0.35 -30.88
C ARG A 167 -10.14 0.24 -29.71
N LEU A 168 -8.97 -0.32 -30.00
CA LEU A 168 -7.85 -0.35 -29.05
C LEU A 168 -7.52 1.07 -28.57
N LYS A 169 -7.50 1.23 -27.26
CA LYS A 169 -7.02 2.43 -26.56
C LYS A 169 -5.77 2.06 -25.78
N ILE A 170 -4.73 2.81 -25.99
CA ILE A 170 -3.47 2.70 -25.25
C ILE A 170 -3.38 3.91 -24.32
N ASN A 171 -3.22 3.68 -23.04
CA ASN A 171 -3.02 4.73 -22.05
C ASN A 171 -1.69 4.48 -21.34
N PHE A 172 -0.78 5.44 -21.42
CA PHE A 172 0.47 5.44 -20.70
C PHE A 172 0.47 6.61 -19.73
N THR A 173 0.71 6.33 -18.47
CA THR A 173 0.81 7.33 -17.39
C THR A 173 2.16 7.17 -16.71
N THR A 174 2.87 8.28 -16.53
CA THR A 174 4.12 8.32 -15.77
C THR A 174 4.06 9.48 -14.79
N ASN A 175 4.45 9.22 -13.55
CA ASN A 175 4.60 10.22 -12.51
C ASN A 175 6.02 10.12 -11.95
N ALA A 176 6.68 11.26 -11.81
CA ALA A 176 7.93 11.39 -11.08
C ALA A 176 7.68 12.26 -9.83
N SER A 177 8.27 11.89 -8.73
CA SER A 177 8.13 12.59 -7.46
C SER A 177 9.46 12.77 -6.76
N VAL A 178 9.56 13.85 -5.99
CA VAL A 178 10.65 14.09 -5.04
C VAL A 178 10.02 14.36 -3.69
N SER A 179 10.44 13.60 -2.69
CA SER A 179 9.99 13.77 -1.31
C SER A 179 11.14 14.26 -0.46
N THR A 180 10.88 15.26 0.37
CA THR A 180 11.84 15.83 1.32
C THR A 180 11.25 15.84 2.72
N LYS A 181 12.10 15.89 3.73
CA LYS A 181 11.62 16.10 5.11
C LYS A 181 11.01 17.49 5.26
N MET A 182 9.98 17.62 6.06
CA MET A 182 9.33 18.91 6.33
C MET A 182 10.12 19.81 7.27
N GLY A 183 10.99 19.26 8.09
CA GLY A 183 11.78 19.98 9.08
C GLY A 183 12.56 19.06 9.98
N ASN A 184 13.34 19.64 10.90
CA ASN A 184 14.01 18.93 11.99
C ASN A 184 13.23 19.14 13.29
N VAL A 185 13.35 18.18 14.20
CA VAL A 185 13.01 18.39 15.61
C VAL A 185 14.04 19.35 16.20
N ASP A 186 13.57 20.33 16.94
CA ASP A 186 14.45 21.30 17.59
C ASP A 186 15.22 20.61 18.74
N VAL A 187 16.53 20.55 18.58
CA VAL A 187 17.49 19.97 19.55
C VAL A 187 18.70 20.87 19.62
N MET A 188 19.44 20.82 20.74
CA MET A 188 20.66 21.60 20.90
C MET A 188 21.66 21.31 19.77
N ASN A 189 22.15 22.34 19.11
CA ASN A 189 23.31 22.21 18.25
C ASN A 189 24.61 22.02 19.07
N ALA A 190 25.72 21.75 18.43
CA ALA A 190 26.95 21.42 19.12
C ALA A 190 27.48 22.54 20.03
N ASP A 191 27.28 23.81 19.65
CA ASP A 191 27.75 24.95 20.42
C ASP A 191 26.88 25.21 21.66
N GLU A 192 25.57 25.08 21.50
CA GLU A 192 24.60 25.10 22.60
C GLU A 192 24.85 23.96 23.59
N PHE A 193 25.07 22.76 23.06
CA PHE A 193 25.36 21.57 23.87
C PHE A 193 26.68 21.74 24.64
N ARG A 194 27.77 22.21 23.99
CA ARG A 194 29.02 22.52 24.68
C ARG A 194 28.84 23.58 25.77
N SER A 195 28.11 24.64 25.49
CA SER A 195 27.83 25.71 26.45
C SER A 195 27.07 25.16 27.67
N PHE A 196 26.03 24.33 27.43
CA PHE A 196 25.26 23.69 28.48
C PHE A 196 26.14 22.77 29.36
N VAL A 197 26.93 21.88 28.73
CA VAL A 197 27.79 20.94 29.47
C VAL A 197 28.91 21.70 30.22
N ASN A 198 29.48 22.75 29.64
CA ASN A 198 30.48 23.57 30.31
C ASN A 198 29.91 24.32 31.53
N GLN A 199 28.66 24.71 31.49
CA GLN A 199 28.01 25.42 32.58
C GLN A 199 27.56 24.47 33.69
N TYR A 200 26.98 23.31 33.34
CA TYR A 200 26.29 22.42 34.29
C TYR A 200 26.95 21.04 34.51
N GLY A 201 27.83 20.62 33.58
CA GLY A 201 28.50 19.32 33.65
C GLY A 201 29.67 19.30 34.66
N ASP A 202 29.93 18.12 35.16
CA ASP A 202 31.16 17.88 35.96
C ASP A 202 32.42 17.75 35.10
N ALA A 203 33.56 17.54 35.69
CA ALA A 203 34.84 17.42 34.98
C ALA A 203 34.86 16.25 33.98
N THR A 204 34.19 15.14 34.34
CA THR A 204 34.08 13.96 33.48
C THR A 204 33.27 14.29 32.23
N ASN A 205 32.06 14.86 32.39
CA ASN A 205 31.20 15.23 31.29
C ASN A 205 31.85 16.23 30.34
N LYS A 206 32.59 17.24 30.89
CA LYS A 206 33.35 18.21 30.09
C LYS A 206 34.44 17.56 29.27
N SER A 207 35.10 16.52 29.80
CA SER A 207 36.18 15.81 29.08
C SER A 207 35.67 14.95 27.92
N LEU A 208 34.36 14.63 27.88
CA LEU A 208 33.74 13.85 26.83
C LEU A 208 33.31 14.68 25.62
N LEU A 209 33.32 16.01 25.72
CA LEU A 209 32.95 16.88 24.62
C LEU A 209 33.90 16.72 23.44
N GLY A 210 33.33 16.48 22.25
CA GLY A 210 34.06 16.44 21.00
C GLY A 210 34.22 17.83 20.36
N ASN A 211 34.97 17.87 19.26
CA ASN A 211 35.27 19.11 18.50
C ASN A 211 34.40 19.23 17.22
N SER A 212 33.54 18.26 16.91
CA SER A 212 32.72 18.28 15.73
C SER A 212 31.45 19.12 15.94
N ASN A 213 30.85 19.54 14.83
CA ASN A 213 29.53 20.16 14.83
C ASN A 213 28.65 19.36 13.87
N THR A 214 27.95 18.36 14.42
CA THR A 214 27.26 17.35 13.66
C THR A 214 25.76 17.53 13.76
N ASN A 215 25.10 17.77 12.63
CA ASN A 215 23.63 17.68 12.54
C ASN A 215 23.24 16.24 12.18
N TRP A 216 22.95 15.44 13.19
CA TRP A 216 22.61 14.03 13.04
C TRP A 216 21.34 13.80 12.22
N GLN A 217 20.35 14.69 12.35
CA GLN A 217 19.10 14.57 11.61
C GLN A 217 19.31 14.76 10.09
N ASP A 218 20.22 15.66 9.68
CA ASP A 218 20.53 15.83 8.25
C ASP A 218 21.28 14.64 7.66
N LEU A 219 22.06 13.94 8.50
CA LEU A 219 22.85 12.79 8.05
C LEU A 219 22.00 11.56 7.75
N ILE A 220 20.89 11.34 8.46
CA ILE A 220 20.05 10.17 8.27
C ILE A 220 19.02 10.33 7.16
N TYR A 221 18.69 11.57 6.77
CA TYR A 221 17.69 11.84 5.73
C TYR A 221 18.34 12.13 4.37
N GLN A 222 17.53 12.03 3.34
CA GLN A 222 17.89 12.33 1.94
C GLN A 222 16.69 12.88 1.17
N GLU A 223 16.95 13.51 0.05
CA GLU A 223 15.93 13.72 -0.98
C GLU A 223 15.60 12.38 -1.61
N ALA A 224 14.31 12.03 -1.63
CA ALA A 224 13.85 10.73 -2.05
C ALA A 224 13.09 10.82 -3.38
N TRP A 225 13.61 10.14 -4.38
CA TRP A 225 13.02 10.09 -5.71
C TRP A 225 12.07 8.91 -5.83
N GLY A 226 10.98 9.11 -6.57
CA GLY A 226 10.02 8.08 -6.89
C GLY A 226 9.53 8.18 -8.33
N THR A 227 9.19 7.03 -8.92
CA THR A 227 8.54 6.93 -10.22
C THR A 227 7.37 5.97 -10.17
N ASP A 228 6.28 6.30 -10.86
CA ASP A 228 5.14 5.40 -11.07
C ASP A 228 4.78 5.42 -12.56
N ASN A 229 4.99 4.30 -13.23
CA ASN A 229 4.76 4.12 -14.65
C ASN A 229 3.67 3.08 -14.86
N ASN A 230 2.66 3.40 -15.65
CA ASN A 230 1.54 2.51 -15.93
C ASN A 230 1.19 2.51 -17.42
N LEU A 231 1.12 1.33 -18.01
CA LEU A 231 0.66 1.09 -19.37
C LEU A 231 -0.65 0.31 -19.31
N ALA A 232 -1.71 0.82 -19.92
CA ALA A 232 -2.98 0.13 -20.01
C ALA A 232 -3.46 0.04 -21.46
N LEU A 233 -3.85 -1.15 -21.87
CA LEU A 233 -4.45 -1.47 -23.16
C LEU A 233 -5.91 -1.85 -22.92
N SER A 234 -6.85 -1.20 -23.56
CA SER A 234 -8.27 -1.53 -23.44
C SER A 234 -8.96 -1.46 -24.80
N GLY A 235 -9.98 -2.30 -24.98
CA GLY A 235 -10.71 -2.38 -26.25
C GLY A 235 -11.50 -3.66 -26.35
N GLY A 236 -11.79 -4.10 -27.55
CA GLY A 236 -12.40 -5.39 -27.83
C GLY A 236 -13.58 -5.32 -28.79
N VAL A 237 -13.99 -6.50 -29.26
CA VAL A 237 -15.23 -6.66 -30.03
C VAL A 237 -16.45 -6.64 -29.12
N LYS A 238 -17.67 -6.51 -29.68
CA LYS A 238 -18.90 -6.40 -28.88
C LYS A 238 -19.07 -7.49 -27.81
N TRP A 239 -18.70 -8.72 -28.13
CA TRP A 239 -18.85 -9.87 -27.25
C TRP A 239 -17.67 -10.07 -26.29
N LEU A 240 -16.49 -9.47 -26.53
CA LEU A 240 -15.29 -9.61 -25.71
C LEU A 240 -14.59 -8.25 -25.49
N PRO A 241 -15.06 -7.42 -24.57
CA PRO A 241 -14.29 -6.32 -24.03
C PRO A 241 -13.12 -6.84 -23.16
N TYR A 242 -11.97 -6.17 -23.26
CA TYR A 242 -10.80 -6.53 -22.48
C TYR A 242 -10.05 -5.29 -21.99
N ARG A 243 -9.32 -5.45 -20.88
CA ARG A 243 -8.34 -4.52 -20.37
C ARG A 243 -7.12 -5.29 -19.85
N LEU A 244 -5.93 -4.88 -20.28
CA LEU A 244 -4.65 -5.33 -19.76
C LEU A 244 -3.92 -4.11 -19.23
N SER A 245 -3.33 -4.21 -18.04
CA SER A 245 -2.48 -3.17 -17.47
C SER A 245 -1.18 -3.77 -16.92
N ILE A 246 -0.10 -2.99 -17.03
CA ILE A 246 1.20 -3.28 -16.45
C ILE A 246 1.65 -2.00 -15.77
N GLY A 247 2.00 -2.09 -14.49
CA GLY A 247 2.50 -0.98 -13.69
C GLY A 247 3.85 -1.29 -13.06
N TYR A 248 4.71 -0.29 -13.03
CA TYR A 248 5.97 -0.33 -12.28
C TYR A 248 6.06 0.93 -11.42
N ASN A 249 6.21 0.73 -10.12
CA ASN A 249 6.39 1.78 -9.13
C ASN A 249 7.70 1.54 -8.38
N GLU A 250 8.51 2.58 -8.25
CA GLU A 250 9.74 2.58 -7.47
C GLU A 250 9.79 3.86 -6.64
N GLN A 251 10.04 3.72 -5.36
CA GLN A 251 10.10 4.81 -4.40
C GLN A 251 11.25 4.62 -3.43
N ASN A 252 12.09 5.64 -3.29
CA ASN A 252 13.03 5.74 -2.18
C ASN A 252 12.37 6.44 -0.99
N GLY A 253 12.78 6.10 0.22
CA GLY A 253 12.35 6.80 1.42
C GLY A 253 13.22 8.01 1.74
N ILE A 254 12.63 9.00 2.41
CA ILE A 254 13.39 10.14 2.94
C ILE A 254 14.38 9.71 4.03
N LEU A 255 14.07 8.66 4.80
CA LEU A 255 15.05 7.99 5.65
C LEU A 255 15.95 7.13 4.77
N LYS A 256 17.26 7.32 4.84
CA LYS A 256 18.22 6.57 4.04
C LYS A 256 18.04 5.06 4.22
N THR A 257 18.37 4.28 3.19
CA THR A 257 18.23 2.82 3.09
C THR A 257 16.80 2.31 2.91
N ASN A 258 15.77 3.15 2.97
CA ASN A 258 14.40 2.73 2.74
C ASN A 258 14.08 2.74 1.23
N GLU A 259 13.53 1.64 0.71
CA GLU A 259 13.22 1.48 -0.72
C GLU A 259 11.98 0.57 -0.87
N PHE A 260 11.13 0.89 -1.82
CA PHE A 260 9.97 0.09 -2.21
C PHE A 260 9.86 0.02 -3.71
N LYS A 261 9.67 -1.20 -4.24
CA LYS A 261 9.41 -1.47 -5.65
C LYS A 261 8.17 -2.32 -5.79
N ARG A 262 7.33 -2.03 -6.77
CA ARG A 262 6.16 -2.83 -7.11
C ARG A 262 6.05 -2.96 -8.62
N THR A 263 5.98 -4.21 -9.08
CA THR A 263 5.51 -4.55 -10.43
C THR A 263 4.12 -5.13 -10.33
N SER A 264 3.18 -4.62 -11.10
CA SER A 264 1.79 -5.09 -11.11
C SER A 264 1.32 -5.44 -12.51
N VAL A 265 0.47 -6.46 -12.61
CA VAL A 265 -0.18 -6.88 -13.85
C VAL A 265 -1.67 -7.04 -13.58
N GLY A 266 -2.51 -6.41 -14.38
CA GLY A 266 -3.96 -6.53 -14.33
C GLY A 266 -4.51 -7.03 -15.66
N LEU A 267 -5.36 -8.06 -15.64
CA LEU A 267 -6.12 -8.52 -16.79
C LEU A 267 -7.60 -8.57 -16.44
N ASN A 268 -8.44 -8.02 -17.28
CA ASN A 268 -9.89 -8.10 -17.15
C ASN A 268 -10.50 -8.41 -18.49
N LEU A 269 -11.28 -9.50 -18.56
CA LEU A 269 -12.02 -9.96 -19.73
C LEU A 269 -13.51 -10.00 -19.38
N ASN A 270 -14.33 -9.39 -20.22
CA ASN A 270 -15.77 -9.26 -19.98
C ASN A 270 -16.62 -9.85 -21.13
N PRO A 271 -16.44 -11.15 -21.50
CA PRO A 271 -17.20 -11.72 -22.60
C PRO A 271 -18.70 -11.80 -22.29
N LYS A 272 -19.49 -11.65 -23.36
CA LYS A 272 -20.95 -11.73 -23.37
C LYS A 272 -21.40 -12.70 -24.44
N PHE A 273 -22.27 -13.63 -24.05
CA PHE A 273 -22.77 -14.67 -24.92
C PHE A 273 -24.31 -14.70 -24.91
N PHE A 274 -24.89 -15.36 -25.92
CA PHE A 274 -26.32 -15.58 -26.02
C PHE A 274 -27.14 -14.29 -25.88
N ASP A 275 -26.85 -13.31 -26.71
CA ASP A 275 -27.49 -11.97 -26.68
C ASP A 275 -27.51 -11.32 -25.28
N ASN A 276 -26.38 -11.43 -24.57
CA ASN A 276 -26.18 -10.97 -23.20
C ASN A 276 -26.96 -11.74 -22.12
N HIS A 277 -27.45 -12.93 -22.41
CA HIS A 277 -27.97 -13.82 -21.36
C HIS A 277 -26.87 -14.31 -20.44
N LEU A 278 -25.66 -14.57 -20.95
CA LEU A 278 -24.50 -14.91 -20.14
C LEU A 278 -23.47 -13.77 -20.20
N THR A 279 -23.17 -13.18 -19.06
CA THR A 279 -22.07 -12.23 -18.88
C THR A 279 -21.01 -12.86 -17.97
N ILE A 280 -19.77 -12.86 -18.40
CA ILE A 280 -18.63 -13.35 -17.63
C ILE A 280 -17.73 -12.14 -17.30
N ASN A 281 -17.24 -12.08 -16.08
CA ASN A 281 -16.14 -11.19 -15.70
C ASN A 281 -15.00 -12.08 -15.20
N ALA A 282 -13.97 -12.25 -16.01
CA ALA A 282 -12.74 -12.95 -15.62
C ALA A 282 -11.66 -11.90 -15.32
N GLY A 283 -11.18 -11.89 -14.09
CA GLY A 283 -10.18 -10.97 -13.59
C GLY A 283 -8.92 -11.69 -13.12
N PHE A 284 -7.78 -11.08 -13.33
CA PHE A 284 -6.52 -11.47 -12.74
C PHE A 284 -5.77 -10.23 -12.29
N LYS A 285 -5.31 -10.22 -11.04
CA LYS A 285 -4.43 -9.19 -10.50
C LYS A 285 -3.20 -9.89 -9.93
N GLY A 286 -2.04 -9.53 -10.44
CA GLY A 286 -0.74 -10.02 -9.97
C GLY A 286 0.12 -8.85 -9.49
N SER A 287 0.85 -9.04 -8.41
CA SER A 287 1.77 -8.05 -7.87
C SER A 287 3.01 -8.72 -7.28
N PHE A 288 4.16 -8.10 -7.57
CA PHE A 288 5.47 -8.41 -7.00
C PHE A 288 5.98 -7.16 -6.32
N MET A 289 6.30 -7.25 -5.04
CA MET A 289 6.79 -6.12 -4.25
C MET A 289 8.11 -6.50 -3.60
N ASP A 290 9.11 -5.65 -3.75
CA ASP A 290 10.38 -5.72 -3.05
C ASP A 290 10.51 -4.50 -2.15
N THR A 291 10.84 -4.73 -0.89
CA THR A 291 10.99 -3.67 0.11
C THR A 291 12.31 -3.81 0.85
N ARG A 292 13.00 -2.72 1.02
CA ARG A 292 14.08 -2.57 1.98
C ARG A 292 13.61 -1.63 3.08
N PHE A 293 13.52 -2.13 4.30
CA PHE A 293 13.11 -1.36 5.46
C PHE A 293 14.33 -0.70 6.10
N ALA A 294 14.29 0.61 6.28
CA ALA A 294 15.27 1.29 7.10
C ALA A 294 15.05 0.98 8.58
N ASN A 295 16.09 1.00 9.37
CA ASN A 295 15.96 0.93 10.83
C ASN A 295 15.55 2.29 11.38
N GLU A 296 14.26 2.45 11.69
CA GLU A 296 13.67 3.70 12.19
C GLU A 296 14.20 4.12 13.57
N GLY A 297 14.88 3.22 14.29
CA GLY A 297 15.59 3.59 15.52
C GLY A 297 16.64 4.68 15.35
N ALA A 298 17.14 4.85 14.11
CA ALA A 298 18.03 5.96 13.75
C ALA A 298 17.38 7.34 13.93
N ILE A 299 16.05 7.46 13.82
CA ILE A 299 15.32 8.73 13.98
C ILE A 299 15.44 9.21 15.42
N GLY A 300 15.07 8.36 16.38
CA GLY A 300 15.21 8.69 17.81
C GLY A 300 16.67 8.91 18.21
N ALA A 301 17.56 8.05 17.71
CA ALA A 301 19.00 8.20 17.97
C ALA A 301 19.54 9.53 17.46
N SER A 302 19.12 10.03 16.32
CA SER A 302 19.59 11.31 15.74
C SER A 302 19.21 12.55 16.56
N GLN A 303 18.19 12.42 17.42
CA GLN A 303 17.76 13.49 18.32
C GLN A 303 18.48 13.47 19.67
N GLN A 304 19.05 12.32 20.03
CA GLN A 304 19.67 12.09 21.35
C GLN A 304 21.19 11.97 21.31
N PHE A 305 21.76 11.73 20.13
CA PHE A 305 23.20 11.53 20.01
C PHE A 305 23.93 12.86 20.15
N ASP A 306 25.10 12.83 20.82
CA ASP A 306 25.93 14.00 21.09
C ASP A 306 26.35 14.73 19.80
N PRO A 307 25.92 15.99 19.58
CA PRO A 307 26.24 16.75 18.38
C PRO A 307 27.71 17.21 18.30
N THR A 308 28.49 17.03 19.39
CA THR A 308 29.91 17.37 19.39
C THR A 308 30.79 16.25 18.87
N GLN A 309 30.24 15.06 18.63
CA GLN A 309 30.98 13.92 18.10
C GLN A 309 30.98 13.84 16.58
N SER A 310 32.05 13.25 16.03
CA SER A 310 32.14 12.99 14.58
C SER A 310 31.24 11.83 14.18
N PRO A 311 30.63 11.85 12.99
CA PRO A 311 29.89 10.70 12.48
C PRO A 311 30.75 9.46 12.27
N TYR A 312 32.02 9.66 11.97
CA TYR A 312 32.98 8.61 11.61
C TYR A 312 34.14 8.55 12.57
N SER A 313 34.68 7.36 12.73
CA SER A 313 35.91 7.07 13.48
C SER A 313 37.07 6.82 12.51
N ASN A 314 38.28 7.12 12.94
CA ASN A 314 39.51 6.73 12.22
C ASN A 314 39.79 5.21 12.35
N SER A 315 39.06 4.52 13.20
CA SER A 315 39.15 3.07 13.40
C SER A 315 38.11 2.37 12.50
N SER A 316 38.42 1.17 12.01
CA SER A 316 37.46 0.31 11.33
C SER A 316 36.47 -0.39 12.28
N ALA A 317 36.65 -0.24 13.59
CA ALA A 317 35.69 -0.71 14.57
C ALA A 317 34.31 -0.11 14.33
N PHE A 318 33.28 -0.87 14.62
CA PHE A 318 31.87 -0.50 14.45
C PHE A 318 31.51 0.01 13.05
N GLY A 319 32.13 -0.59 12.01
CA GLY A 319 31.90 -0.24 10.62
C GLY A 319 32.48 1.12 10.23
N GLY A 320 33.41 1.66 11.03
CA GLY A 320 34.01 3.00 10.82
C GLY A 320 33.16 4.15 11.38
N TYR A 321 32.06 3.85 12.10
CA TYR A 321 31.24 4.87 12.76
C TYR A 321 31.74 5.11 14.18
N TRP A 322 31.70 6.37 14.60
CA TRP A 322 32.09 6.75 15.96
C TRP A 322 31.04 6.26 16.96
N GLU A 323 31.48 5.62 18.03
CA GLU A 323 30.58 5.07 19.08
C GLU A 323 31.13 5.38 20.48
N TRP A 324 30.22 5.55 21.42
CA TRP A 324 30.58 5.54 22.84
C TRP A 324 31.03 4.15 23.25
N THR A 325 32.24 4.06 23.83
CA THR A 325 32.85 2.82 24.26
C THR A 325 33.08 2.78 25.78
N GLN A 326 33.09 1.57 26.30
CA GLN A 326 33.60 1.29 27.65
C GLN A 326 35.12 1.22 27.65
N ALA A 327 35.74 1.17 28.86
CA ALA A 327 37.19 1.02 28.98
C ALA A 327 37.75 -0.26 28.31
N SER A 328 36.90 -1.28 28.13
CA SER A 328 37.24 -2.51 27.41
C SER A 328 37.30 -2.33 25.88
N GLY A 329 36.89 -1.19 25.35
CA GLY A 329 36.70 -0.95 23.93
C GLY A 329 35.38 -1.45 23.37
N ALA A 330 34.55 -2.13 24.16
CA ALA A 330 33.21 -2.55 23.75
C ALA A 330 32.23 -1.34 23.70
N PRO A 331 31.18 -1.39 22.89
CA PRO A 331 30.18 -0.34 22.85
C PRO A 331 29.55 -0.12 24.25
N ASN A 332 29.36 1.14 24.62
CA ASN A 332 28.71 1.46 25.91
C ASN A 332 27.21 1.16 25.82
N THR A 333 26.73 0.21 26.62
CA THR A 333 25.33 -0.25 26.61
C THR A 333 24.32 0.82 27.06
N ASN A 334 24.78 1.81 27.82
CA ASN A 334 23.93 2.88 28.35
C ASN A 334 23.89 4.13 27.44
N ALA A 335 24.69 4.14 26.38
CA ALA A 335 24.74 5.26 25.46
C ALA A 335 23.90 4.99 24.20
N THR A 336 23.32 6.05 23.66
CA THR A 336 22.67 6.03 22.34
C THR A 336 23.69 5.61 21.28
N ARG A 337 23.27 4.76 20.35
CA ARG A 337 24.10 4.31 19.22
C ARG A 337 24.19 5.37 18.14
N ASN A 338 25.28 5.35 17.39
CA ASN A 338 25.45 6.22 16.23
C ASN A 338 24.28 6.01 15.23
N PRO A 339 23.54 7.07 14.85
CA PRO A 339 22.39 6.96 13.94
C PRO A 339 22.73 6.33 12.59
N LEU A 340 23.91 6.62 12.04
CA LEU A 340 24.37 6.00 10.79
C LEU A 340 24.74 4.53 10.99
N GLY A 341 25.36 4.19 12.12
CA GLY A 341 25.65 2.82 12.50
C GLY A 341 24.35 1.97 12.62
N ILE A 342 23.26 2.55 13.14
CA ILE A 342 21.94 1.92 13.18
C ILE A 342 21.42 1.65 11.75
N LEU A 343 21.46 2.65 10.86
CA LEU A 343 20.95 2.54 9.49
C LEU A 343 21.70 1.52 8.65
N TYR A 344 23.03 1.56 8.68
CA TYR A 344 23.87 0.76 7.79
C TYR A 344 24.26 -0.59 8.39
N GLY A 345 24.23 -0.72 9.71
CA GLY A 345 24.52 -1.97 10.42
C GLY A 345 23.38 -2.98 10.37
N THR A 346 22.17 -2.55 9.96
CA THR A 346 21.00 -3.41 9.81
C THR A 346 20.54 -3.44 8.36
N ARG A 347 20.23 -4.63 7.85
CA ARG A 347 19.61 -4.82 6.53
C ARG A 347 18.39 -5.69 6.67
N ASN A 348 17.21 -5.11 6.44
CA ASN A 348 15.93 -5.82 6.41
C ASN A 348 15.33 -5.68 5.00
N ILE A 349 15.20 -6.80 4.31
CA ILE A 349 14.67 -6.87 2.94
C ILE A 349 13.56 -7.91 2.86
N SER A 350 12.57 -7.64 2.05
CA SER A 350 11.47 -8.57 1.80
C SER A 350 11.04 -8.58 0.35
N SER A 351 10.52 -9.73 -0.09
CA SER A 351 9.81 -9.90 -1.34
C SER A 351 8.40 -10.44 -1.06
N VAL A 352 7.39 -9.83 -1.65
CA VAL A 352 5.99 -10.22 -1.49
C VAL A 352 5.35 -10.42 -2.85
N TRP A 353 4.69 -11.56 -3.02
CA TRP A 353 3.94 -11.93 -4.22
C TRP A 353 2.49 -12.04 -3.87
N ARG A 354 1.62 -11.48 -4.71
CA ARG A 354 0.17 -11.65 -4.57
C ARG A 354 -0.48 -11.91 -5.90
N PHE A 355 -1.40 -12.86 -5.93
CA PHE A 355 -2.21 -13.22 -7.09
C PHE A 355 -3.67 -13.32 -6.69
N LEU A 356 -4.53 -12.62 -7.41
CA LEU A 356 -5.98 -12.58 -7.18
C LEU A 356 -6.71 -12.88 -8.51
N PRO A 357 -6.78 -14.14 -8.97
CA PRO A 357 -7.71 -14.53 -10.02
C PRO A 357 -9.15 -14.54 -9.51
N SER A 358 -10.07 -14.09 -10.33
CA SER A 358 -11.51 -14.09 -10.05
C SER A 358 -12.33 -14.40 -11.30
N LEU A 359 -13.45 -15.07 -11.13
CA LEU A 359 -14.40 -15.40 -12.18
C LEU A 359 -15.82 -15.17 -11.67
N GLN A 360 -16.54 -14.27 -12.31
CA GLN A 360 -17.95 -14.01 -12.04
C GLN A 360 -18.77 -14.38 -13.27
N LEU A 361 -19.81 -15.16 -13.06
CA LEU A 361 -20.79 -15.56 -14.07
C LEU A 361 -22.14 -14.96 -13.68
N ASP A 362 -22.84 -14.35 -14.63
CA ASP A 362 -24.19 -13.82 -14.49
C ASP A 362 -25.00 -14.35 -15.67
N TYR A 363 -25.90 -15.31 -15.40
CA TYR A 363 -26.72 -15.97 -16.40
C TYR A 363 -28.20 -15.65 -16.19
N LYS A 364 -28.84 -15.01 -17.19
CA LYS A 364 -30.27 -14.78 -17.28
C LYS A 364 -30.92 -15.99 -17.94
N PHE A 365 -31.86 -16.65 -17.25
CA PHE A 365 -32.54 -17.80 -17.84
C PHE A 365 -33.33 -17.38 -19.08
N HIS A 366 -33.22 -18.14 -20.18
CA HIS A 366 -33.92 -17.85 -21.43
C HIS A 366 -35.44 -17.97 -21.29
N PHE A 367 -35.90 -18.93 -20.50
CA PHE A 367 -37.33 -19.16 -20.25
C PHE A 367 -37.93 -18.21 -19.22
N LEU A 368 -37.09 -17.55 -18.37
CA LEU A 368 -37.54 -16.61 -17.35
C LEU A 368 -36.44 -15.55 -17.15
N PRO A 369 -36.35 -14.51 -18.04
CA PRO A 369 -35.28 -13.51 -17.99
C PRO A 369 -35.23 -12.66 -16.71
N ASP A 370 -36.33 -12.62 -15.94
CA ASP A 370 -36.40 -11.97 -14.62
C ASP A 370 -35.59 -12.73 -13.57
N LEU A 371 -35.30 -14.03 -13.80
CA LEU A 371 -34.49 -14.89 -12.95
C LEU A 371 -33.06 -14.94 -13.46
N ARG A 372 -32.12 -14.73 -12.57
CA ARG A 372 -30.67 -14.74 -12.83
C ARG A 372 -29.99 -15.72 -11.89
N TRP A 373 -28.99 -16.41 -12.41
CA TRP A 373 -28.07 -17.20 -11.63
C TRP A 373 -26.69 -16.55 -11.67
N ASN A 374 -26.14 -16.31 -10.49
CA ASN A 374 -24.83 -15.71 -10.33
C ASN A 374 -23.89 -16.69 -9.63
N VAL A 375 -22.65 -16.73 -10.10
CA VAL A 375 -21.57 -17.50 -9.49
C VAL A 375 -20.34 -16.59 -9.41
N ASN A 376 -19.72 -16.50 -8.24
CA ASN A 376 -18.49 -15.79 -8.01
C ASN A 376 -17.45 -16.77 -7.42
N LEU A 377 -16.34 -16.93 -8.12
CA LEU A 377 -15.20 -17.73 -7.72
C LEU A 377 -13.99 -16.82 -7.60
N ALA A 378 -13.25 -16.91 -6.52
CA ALA A 378 -11.99 -16.21 -6.38
C ALA A 378 -10.97 -16.99 -5.57
N TYR A 379 -9.71 -16.68 -5.84
CA TYR A 379 -8.59 -17.23 -5.09
C TYR A 379 -7.62 -16.07 -4.80
N ASP A 380 -7.38 -15.77 -3.53
CA ASP A 380 -6.38 -14.79 -3.09
C ASP A 380 -5.19 -15.54 -2.51
N TYR A 381 -4.07 -15.44 -3.19
CA TYR A 381 -2.80 -16.02 -2.76
C TYR A 381 -1.81 -14.89 -2.50
N ALA A 382 -1.28 -14.84 -1.29
CA ALA A 382 -0.19 -13.94 -0.94
C ALA A 382 0.92 -14.72 -0.24
N LYS A 383 2.15 -14.50 -0.67
CA LYS A 383 3.36 -15.06 -0.07
C LYS A 383 4.30 -13.91 0.25
N GLY A 384 4.82 -13.88 1.47
CA GLY A 384 5.87 -12.98 1.89
C GLY A 384 7.07 -13.75 2.42
N GLU A 385 8.25 -13.32 2.02
CA GLU A 385 9.51 -13.84 2.53
C GLU A 385 10.51 -12.70 2.70
N GLY A 386 11.40 -12.82 3.67
CA GLY A 386 12.40 -11.80 3.89
C GLY A 386 13.51 -12.23 4.81
N VAL A 387 14.51 -11.36 4.88
CA VAL A 387 15.71 -11.53 5.68
C VAL A 387 15.98 -10.25 6.45
N SER A 388 16.15 -10.39 7.76
CA SER A 388 16.66 -9.31 8.62
C SER A 388 18.04 -9.72 9.15
N ARG A 389 19.05 -8.90 8.84
CA ARG A 389 20.42 -9.12 9.26
C ARG A 389 20.95 -7.90 10.02
N THR A 390 21.60 -8.14 11.16
CA THR A 390 22.43 -7.15 11.85
C THR A 390 23.89 -7.63 11.79
N SER A 391 24.80 -6.76 11.32
CA SER A 391 26.22 -7.14 11.21
C SER A 391 26.92 -7.08 12.56
N ALA A 392 27.82 -8.04 12.80
CA ALA A 392 28.70 -8.07 13.96
C ALA A 392 29.71 -6.90 14.00
N ASP A 393 30.04 -6.36 12.83
CA ASP A 393 31.02 -5.27 12.69
C ASP A 393 30.48 -3.91 13.16
N TYR A 394 29.20 -3.82 13.54
CA TYR A 394 28.56 -2.62 14.01
C TYR A 394 28.20 -2.71 15.49
N ALA A 395 28.12 -1.61 16.20
CA ALA A 395 27.83 -1.58 17.64
C ALA A 395 26.52 -2.28 18.00
N ASN A 396 25.50 -2.23 17.13
CA ASN A 396 24.23 -2.91 17.36
C ASN A 396 24.32 -4.43 17.37
N GLY A 397 25.24 -4.99 16.59
CA GLY A 397 25.46 -6.44 16.51
C GLY A 397 26.60 -6.96 17.38
N TYR A 398 27.38 -6.10 17.99
CA TYR A 398 28.63 -6.45 18.66
C TYR A 398 28.48 -7.55 19.70
N PHE A 399 27.56 -7.42 20.66
CA PHE A 399 27.42 -8.36 21.78
C PHE A 399 26.85 -9.72 21.37
N ASN A 400 26.02 -9.73 20.32
CA ASN A 400 25.43 -10.97 19.79
C ASN A 400 26.21 -11.52 18.61
N GLN A 401 27.37 -10.92 18.28
CA GLN A 401 28.19 -11.26 17.12
C GLN A 401 27.38 -11.22 15.80
N GLY A 402 26.42 -10.30 15.73
CA GLY A 402 25.46 -10.18 14.66
C GLY A 402 24.22 -11.07 14.82
N SER A 403 23.29 -10.91 13.91
CA SER A 403 22.10 -11.76 13.84
C SER A 403 21.64 -11.90 12.40
N TYR A 404 21.02 -13.05 12.10
CA TYR A 404 20.41 -13.34 10.81
C TYR A 404 19.06 -14.03 11.07
N ASN A 405 18.00 -13.47 10.55
CA ASN A 405 16.65 -13.98 10.71
C ASN A 405 15.95 -14.08 9.36
N GLU A 406 15.49 -15.27 9.01
CA GLU A 406 14.63 -15.52 7.85
C GLU A 406 13.20 -15.70 8.30
N TYR A 407 12.27 -15.06 7.58
CA TYR A 407 10.86 -15.23 7.79
C TYR A 407 10.12 -15.46 6.47
N LYS A 408 9.10 -16.29 6.55
CA LYS A 408 8.24 -16.61 5.41
C LYS A 408 6.84 -16.91 5.93
N ASN A 409 5.82 -16.45 5.20
CA ASN A 409 4.46 -16.93 5.40
C ASN A 409 3.65 -16.86 4.11
N GLU A 410 2.57 -17.62 4.08
CA GLU A 410 1.66 -17.70 2.95
C GLU A 410 0.22 -17.59 3.44
N ASN A 411 -0.57 -16.77 2.76
CA ASN A 411 -2.02 -16.68 2.95
C ASN A 411 -2.73 -17.18 1.70
N LYS A 412 -3.71 -18.06 1.87
CA LYS A 412 -4.51 -18.66 0.80
C LYS A 412 -5.97 -18.51 1.16
N SER A 413 -6.72 -17.71 0.41
CA SER A 413 -8.17 -17.56 0.59
C SER A 413 -8.90 -18.03 -0.66
N LYS A 414 -9.92 -18.88 -0.48
CA LYS A 414 -10.78 -19.39 -1.54
C LYS A 414 -12.19 -18.92 -1.30
N LEU A 415 -12.83 -18.37 -2.32
CA LEU A 415 -14.21 -17.89 -2.29
C LEU A 415 -15.05 -18.64 -3.33
N LEU A 416 -16.20 -19.10 -2.89
CA LEU A 416 -17.31 -19.54 -3.74
C LEU A 416 -18.59 -18.87 -3.26
N GLU A 417 -19.21 -18.10 -4.11
CA GLU A 417 -20.54 -17.55 -3.88
C GLU A 417 -21.44 -17.93 -5.04
N THR A 418 -22.65 -18.35 -4.75
CA THR A 418 -23.65 -18.62 -5.77
C THR A 418 -25.02 -18.21 -5.28
N TYR A 419 -25.80 -17.54 -6.12
CA TYR A 419 -27.13 -17.09 -5.75
C TYR A 419 -28.05 -16.98 -6.97
N LEU A 420 -29.35 -17.19 -6.72
CA LEU A 420 -30.43 -16.88 -7.63
C LEU A 420 -31.02 -15.53 -7.24
N ASN A 421 -31.25 -14.69 -8.22
CA ASN A 421 -31.87 -13.38 -8.03
C ASN A 421 -33.06 -13.25 -9.00
N TYR A 422 -34.23 -12.99 -8.45
CA TYR A 422 -35.47 -12.79 -9.20
C TYR A 422 -35.94 -11.35 -9.04
N VAL A 423 -35.88 -10.57 -10.10
CA VAL A 423 -36.26 -9.16 -10.11
C VAL A 423 -37.43 -8.95 -11.02
N LYS A 424 -38.58 -8.52 -10.45
CA LYS A 424 -39.79 -8.28 -11.22
C LYS A 424 -40.53 -7.04 -10.77
N LYS A 425 -41.01 -6.28 -11.73
CA LYS A 425 -41.91 -5.17 -11.50
C LYS A 425 -43.35 -5.59 -11.79
N VAL A 426 -44.21 -5.53 -10.79
CA VAL A 426 -45.65 -5.85 -10.92
C VAL A 426 -46.45 -4.62 -10.49
N GLY A 427 -46.93 -3.88 -11.46
CA GLY A 427 -47.59 -2.59 -11.21
C GLY A 427 -46.69 -1.59 -10.51
N ILE A 428 -47.05 -1.19 -9.29
CA ILE A 428 -46.29 -0.28 -8.43
C ILE A 428 -45.23 -1.00 -7.57
N LEU A 429 -45.28 -2.33 -7.50
CA LEU A 429 -44.39 -3.12 -6.66
C LEU A 429 -43.14 -3.51 -7.45
N ASN A 430 -41.98 -3.23 -6.89
CA ASN A 430 -40.70 -3.78 -7.34
C ASN A 430 -40.34 -4.92 -6.38
N MET A 431 -40.28 -6.14 -6.88
CA MET A 431 -39.84 -7.32 -6.13
C MET A 431 -38.38 -7.63 -6.51
N ASP A 432 -37.55 -7.80 -5.50
CA ASP A 432 -36.16 -8.29 -5.63
C ASP A 432 -35.98 -9.38 -4.58
N LEU A 433 -35.96 -10.63 -5.04
CA LEU A 433 -35.85 -11.81 -4.19
C LEU A 433 -34.53 -12.50 -4.49
N MET A 434 -33.76 -12.77 -3.45
CA MET A 434 -32.48 -13.42 -3.58
C MET A 434 -32.32 -14.57 -2.59
N ALA A 435 -31.79 -15.69 -3.09
CA ALA A 435 -31.39 -16.82 -2.27
C ALA A 435 -30.03 -17.33 -2.74
N GLY A 436 -29.13 -17.59 -1.83
CA GLY A 436 -27.77 -17.97 -2.21
C GLY A 436 -26.99 -18.64 -1.11
N TYR A 437 -25.79 -19.06 -1.48
CA TYR A 437 -24.83 -19.71 -0.62
C TYR A 437 -23.44 -19.05 -0.82
N SER A 438 -22.74 -18.81 0.27
CA SER A 438 -21.37 -18.31 0.26
C SER A 438 -20.47 -19.21 1.10
N TYR A 439 -19.34 -19.56 0.56
CA TYR A 439 -18.29 -20.30 1.25
C TYR A 439 -16.96 -19.61 1.04
N GLN A 440 -16.31 -19.26 2.14
CA GLN A 440 -14.95 -18.72 2.12
C GLN A 440 -14.09 -19.46 3.15
N THR A 441 -12.90 -19.82 2.76
CA THR A 441 -11.89 -20.38 3.67
C THR A 441 -10.58 -19.66 3.47
N THR A 442 -9.93 -19.32 4.58
CA THR A 442 -8.60 -18.72 4.58
C THR A 442 -7.66 -19.61 5.37
N THR A 443 -6.53 -19.91 4.80
CA THR A 443 -5.46 -20.69 5.44
C THR A 443 -4.21 -19.81 5.47
N THR A 444 -3.65 -19.63 6.67
CA THR A 444 -2.37 -18.96 6.87
C THR A 444 -1.35 -20.01 7.27
N ASP A 445 -0.26 -20.10 6.53
CA ASP A 445 0.87 -20.95 6.82
C ASP A 445 2.06 -20.05 7.20
N THR A 446 2.48 -20.16 8.45
CA THR A 446 3.59 -19.36 9.00
C THR A 446 4.60 -20.32 9.61
N PRO A 447 5.57 -20.80 8.81
CA PRO A 447 6.69 -21.58 9.35
C PRO A 447 7.42 -20.77 10.43
N ALA A 448 7.99 -21.50 11.40
CA ALA A 448 8.82 -20.85 12.42
C ALA A 448 9.96 -20.07 11.74
N ALA A 449 10.16 -18.83 12.17
CA ALA A 449 11.30 -18.05 11.71
C ALA A 449 12.58 -18.70 12.18
N THR A 450 13.58 -18.79 11.30
CA THR A 450 14.87 -19.33 11.66
C THR A 450 15.82 -18.19 11.98
N THR A 451 16.29 -18.14 13.23
CA THR A 451 17.22 -17.10 13.69
C THR A 451 18.58 -17.71 13.99
N TYR A 452 19.61 -17.08 13.48
CA TYR A 452 21.00 -17.44 13.72
C TYR A 452 21.71 -16.24 14.38
N ASN A 453 22.63 -16.53 15.32
CA ASN A 453 23.60 -15.54 15.76
C ASN A 453 24.75 -15.40 14.74
N GLY A 454 25.66 -14.46 14.94
CA GLY A 454 26.79 -14.24 14.04
C GLY A 454 27.80 -15.37 13.97
N THR A 455 27.75 -16.34 14.90
CA THR A 455 28.57 -17.57 14.86
C THR A 455 27.91 -18.71 14.07
N GLY A 456 26.70 -18.46 13.53
CA GLY A 456 25.93 -19.48 12.79
C GLY A 456 25.19 -20.47 13.66
N GLN A 457 25.10 -20.23 14.99
CA GLN A 457 24.27 -21.04 15.86
C GLN A 457 22.80 -20.68 15.68
N ASN A 458 21.96 -21.70 15.51
CA ASN A 458 20.51 -21.52 15.50
C ASN A 458 20.04 -21.11 16.91
N THR A 459 19.43 -19.96 17.01
CA THR A 459 18.86 -19.39 18.25
C THR A 459 17.34 -19.34 18.18
N THR A 460 16.73 -20.09 17.28
CA THR A 460 15.26 -20.18 17.18
C THR A 460 14.70 -20.78 18.46
N SER A 461 13.86 -20.03 19.17
CA SER A 461 13.18 -20.44 20.39
C SER A 461 11.77 -20.94 20.10
#